data_c865dcde542715761db41856a3f61226
#
_entry.id   c865dcde542715761db41856a3f61226
#
_cell.length_a   1.000
_cell.length_b   1.000
_cell.length_c   1.000
_cell.angle_alpha   90.00
_cell.angle_beta   90.00
_cell.angle_gamma   90.00
#
_symmetry.space_group_name_H-M   'P 1'
#
loop_
_entity.id
_entity.type
_entity.pdbx_description
1 polymer ?
#
loop_
_entity_poly.entity_id
_entity_poly.type
_entity_poly.pdbx_seq_one_letter_code
_entity_poly.pdbx_strand_id
1 'polypeptide(L)'
;MKRVFVLVTALVMALSLAACGGDAEANEGRVNDTMETYFFDFTVNSAYLTADYEGYTPAQGNVLLVASITVKNTFQESIEMYDTDFQLAWGEEDDAYAYPVTTDMETFEELDPVGENQLPGTYPLAVNEERSGELVYEV
;
A
#
# COMPACT_ATOMS: atom_id res chain seq x y z
N MET A 1 -14.02 8.06 -24.14
CA MET A 1 -13.15 8.33 -22.98
C MET A 1 -13.89 7.96 -21.71
N LYS A 2 -13.55 6.83 -21.14
CA LYS A 2 -14.00 6.50 -19.79
C LYS A 2 -13.24 7.43 -18.84
N ARG A 3 -13.94 8.35 -18.20
CA ARG A 3 -13.37 9.12 -17.11
C ARG A 3 -13.17 8.14 -15.96
N VAL A 4 -11.97 7.62 -15.85
CA VAL A 4 -11.58 6.91 -14.63
C VAL A 4 -11.50 7.98 -13.55
N PHE A 5 -12.57 8.15 -12.81
CA PHE A 5 -12.47 8.76 -11.50
C PHE A 5 -11.70 7.76 -10.65
N VAL A 6 -10.38 7.92 -10.64
CA VAL A 6 -9.59 7.32 -9.59
C VAL A 6 -9.98 8.07 -8.32
N LEU A 7 -11.05 7.62 -7.71
CA LEU A 7 -11.22 7.83 -6.30
C LEU A 7 -10.04 7.07 -5.70
N VAL A 8 -8.98 7.78 -5.37
CA VAL A 8 -8.02 7.26 -4.40
C VAL A 8 -8.80 7.20 -3.10
N THR A 9 -9.64 6.18 -3.01
CA THR A 9 -10.24 5.82 -1.75
C THR A 9 -9.04 5.45 -0.91
N ALA A 10 -8.71 6.29 0.05
CA ALA A 10 -7.67 6.04 0.99
C ALA A 10 -7.72 4.56 1.35
N LEU A 11 -6.59 3.93 1.24
CA LEU A 11 -6.35 2.56 1.58
C LEU A 11 -6.95 2.30 2.97
N VAL A 12 -8.19 1.88 2.99
CA VAL A 12 -8.80 1.37 4.21
C VAL A 12 -8.17 0.00 4.39
N MET A 13 -7.02 -0.03 5.03
CA MET A 13 -6.64 -1.25 5.68
C MET A 13 -7.58 -1.48 6.83
N ALA A 14 -8.68 -2.10 6.51
CA ALA A 14 -9.33 -2.92 7.49
C ALA A 14 -8.39 -4.11 7.77
N LEU A 15 -7.33 -3.88 8.53
CA LEU A 15 -6.85 -4.90 9.41
C LEU A 15 -8.00 -5.15 10.38
N SER A 16 -8.95 -5.93 9.92
CA SER A 16 -9.85 -6.60 10.82
C SER A 16 -9.04 -7.65 11.57
N LEU A 17 -8.17 -7.18 12.43
CA LEU A 17 -7.93 -7.90 13.65
C LEU A 17 -9.30 -7.94 14.30
N ALA A 18 -9.97 -9.06 14.15
CA ALA A 18 -11.11 -9.42 14.97
C ALA A 18 -10.62 -9.47 16.43
N ALA A 19 -10.31 -8.31 16.95
CA ALA A 19 -10.21 -8.12 18.37
C ALA A 19 -11.64 -8.09 18.87
N CYS A 20 -11.98 -9.12 19.57
CA CYS A 20 -13.18 -9.31 20.33
C CYS A 20 -13.91 -8.03 20.70
N GLY A 21 -15.15 -7.86 20.16
CA GLY A 21 -16.18 -7.07 20.79
C GLY A 21 -15.94 -5.56 20.83
N GLY A 22 -16.29 -4.88 19.73
CA GLY A 22 -16.36 -3.46 19.64
C GLY A 22 -16.46 -3.08 18.17
N ASP A 23 -17.40 -2.22 17.83
CA ASP A 23 -17.47 -1.60 16.52
C ASP A 23 -16.14 -0.89 16.26
N ALA A 24 -15.22 -1.57 15.58
CA ALA A 24 -14.04 -0.93 15.05
C ALA A 24 -14.53 0.02 13.97
N GLU A 25 -14.64 1.30 14.30
CA GLU A 25 -14.83 2.34 13.30
C GLU A 25 -13.65 2.24 12.34
N ALA A 26 -13.93 1.98 11.05
CA ALA A 26 -12.90 2.02 10.02
C ALA A 26 -12.32 3.43 10.02
N ASN A 27 -11.01 3.56 10.29
CA ASN A 27 -10.32 4.82 10.16
C ASN A 27 -10.23 5.17 8.67
N GLU A 28 -10.91 6.19 8.26
CA GLU A 28 -10.83 6.73 6.91
C GLU A 28 -9.94 7.96 6.90
N GLY A 29 -9.07 8.04 5.91
CA GLY A 29 -8.20 9.18 5.69
C GLY A 29 -8.06 9.50 4.21
N ARG A 30 -7.35 10.56 3.93
CA ARG A 30 -7.03 11.03 2.58
C ARG A 30 -5.52 11.10 2.39
N VAL A 31 -5.10 11.36 1.17
CA VAL A 31 -3.71 11.69 0.89
C VAL A 31 -3.26 12.84 1.81
N ASN A 32 -2.09 12.66 2.42
CA ASN A 32 -1.49 13.50 3.47
C ASN A 32 -2.07 13.38 4.88
N ASP A 33 -3.12 12.60 5.08
CA ASP A 33 -3.56 12.27 6.44
C ASP A 33 -2.68 11.15 7.01
N THR A 34 -2.34 11.26 8.28
CA THR A 34 -1.66 10.17 9.00
C THR A 34 -2.69 9.18 9.50
N MET A 35 -2.55 7.95 9.07
CA MET A 35 -3.39 6.83 9.49
C MET A 35 -2.71 6.09 10.64
N GLU A 36 -3.40 5.94 11.73
CA GLU A 36 -2.90 5.26 12.93
C GLU A 36 -3.40 3.82 12.96
N THR A 37 -2.46 2.88 13.12
CA THR A 37 -2.78 1.48 13.40
C THR A 37 -2.21 1.07 14.76
N TYR A 38 -2.44 -0.15 15.18
CA TYR A 38 -1.92 -0.62 16.47
C TYR A 38 -0.39 -0.71 16.51
N PHE A 39 0.25 -1.03 15.37
CA PHE A 39 1.69 -1.27 15.31
C PHE A 39 2.48 -0.15 14.65
N PHE A 40 1.85 0.58 13.74
CA PHE A 40 2.51 1.60 12.94
C PHE A 40 1.54 2.69 12.49
N ASP A 41 2.09 3.86 12.23
CA ASP A 41 1.40 4.92 11.51
C ASP A 41 1.87 4.97 10.07
N PHE A 42 1.00 5.36 9.15
CA PHE A 42 1.39 5.59 7.77
C PHE A 42 0.69 6.80 7.17
N THR A 43 1.34 7.38 6.18
CA THR A 43 0.82 8.52 5.41
C THR A 43 1.05 8.25 3.93
N VAL A 44 0.00 8.30 3.13
CA VAL A 44 0.15 8.33 1.67
C VAL A 44 0.40 9.78 1.27
N ASN A 45 1.61 10.09 0.84
CA ASN A 45 2.02 11.45 0.54
C ASN A 45 1.53 11.93 -0.83
N SER A 46 1.54 11.03 -1.81
CA SER A 46 1.08 11.29 -3.18
C SER A 46 0.82 9.98 -3.91
N ALA A 47 0.07 10.05 -4.99
CA ALA A 47 -0.11 8.93 -5.90
C ALA A 47 -0.29 9.45 -7.34
N TYR A 48 0.22 8.71 -8.32
CA TYR A 48 0.05 9.01 -9.72
C TYR A 48 -0.03 7.74 -10.57
N LEU A 49 -0.57 7.88 -11.78
CA LEU A 49 -0.65 6.81 -12.77
C LEU A 49 0.46 6.96 -13.80
N THR A 50 1.07 5.85 -14.19
CA THR A 50 2.10 5.82 -15.22
C THR A 50 2.02 4.55 -16.06
N ALA A 51 2.52 4.60 -17.27
CA ALA A 51 2.67 3.43 -18.14
C ALA A 51 4.04 2.76 -18.02
N ASP A 52 4.96 3.35 -17.27
CA ASP A 52 6.30 2.82 -17.04
C ASP A 52 6.81 3.29 -15.68
N TYR A 53 7.36 2.36 -14.91
CA TYR A 53 8.07 2.66 -13.66
C TYR A 53 9.47 2.05 -13.72
N GLU A 54 10.46 2.89 -13.99
CA GLU A 54 11.88 2.50 -14.06
C GLU A 54 12.15 1.26 -14.94
N GLY A 55 11.44 1.17 -16.07
CA GLY A 55 11.53 0.07 -17.02
C GLY A 55 10.53 -1.06 -16.78
N TYR A 56 9.80 -1.05 -15.68
CA TYR A 56 8.68 -1.96 -15.46
C TYR A 56 7.42 -1.43 -16.16
N THR A 57 6.88 -2.23 -17.07
CA THR A 57 5.67 -1.89 -17.83
C THR A 57 4.54 -2.85 -17.47
N PRO A 58 3.30 -2.36 -17.33
CA PRO A 58 2.16 -3.22 -17.04
C PRO A 58 1.77 -4.07 -18.24
N ALA A 59 0.97 -5.09 -18.01
CA ALA A 59 0.33 -5.86 -19.07
C ALA A 59 -0.56 -4.96 -19.94
N GLN A 60 -0.83 -5.40 -21.17
CA GLN A 60 -1.66 -4.65 -22.11
C GLN A 60 -3.07 -4.40 -21.51
N GLY A 61 -3.49 -3.16 -21.54
CA GLY A 61 -4.77 -2.71 -20.99
C GLY A 61 -4.70 -2.27 -19.53
N ASN A 62 -3.56 -2.47 -18.86
CA ASN A 62 -3.33 -2.07 -17.49
C ASN A 62 -2.48 -0.80 -17.42
N VAL A 63 -2.45 -0.21 -16.24
CA VAL A 63 -1.65 0.98 -15.90
C VAL A 63 -1.03 0.75 -14.52
N LEU A 64 0.06 1.43 -14.22
CA LEU A 64 0.67 1.41 -12.89
C LEU A 64 0.17 2.58 -12.06
N LEU A 65 -0.16 2.31 -10.80
CA LEU A 65 -0.35 3.34 -9.78
C LEU A 65 0.87 3.32 -8.86
N VAL A 66 1.51 4.47 -8.73
CA VAL A 66 2.67 4.66 -7.86
C VAL A 66 2.25 5.53 -6.69
N ALA A 67 2.35 4.99 -5.48
CA ALA A 67 2.03 5.69 -4.24
C ALA A 67 3.30 5.94 -3.42
N SER A 68 3.57 7.19 -3.10
CA SER A 68 4.61 7.57 -2.14
C SER A 68 4.04 7.46 -0.73
N ILE A 69 4.69 6.69 0.12
CA ILE A 69 4.24 6.40 1.48
C ILE A 69 5.35 6.63 2.50
N THR A 70 4.97 7.08 3.67
CA THR A 70 5.82 7.14 4.87
C THR A 70 5.22 6.25 5.93
N VAL A 71 6.02 5.37 6.51
CA VAL A 71 5.62 4.41 7.55
C VAL A 71 6.49 4.62 8.78
N LYS A 72 5.89 4.68 9.95
CA LYS A 72 6.57 4.83 11.23
C LYS A 72 6.15 3.71 12.19
N ASN A 73 7.13 3.02 12.76
CA ASN A 73 6.87 2.08 13.84
C ASN A 73 6.49 2.83 15.12
N THR A 74 5.27 2.67 15.56
CA THR A 74 4.74 3.23 16.82
C THR A 74 4.57 2.18 17.91
N PHE A 75 4.99 0.95 17.63
CA PHE A 75 4.97 -0.15 18.58
C PHE A 75 6.20 -0.11 19.51
N GLN A 76 6.14 -0.86 20.60
CA GLN A 76 7.18 -0.87 21.64
C GLN A 76 8.39 -1.72 21.27
N GLU A 77 8.28 -2.51 20.22
CA GLU A 77 9.31 -3.42 19.73
C GLU A 77 9.57 -3.17 18.24
N SER A 78 10.69 -3.68 17.74
CA SER A 78 10.95 -3.72 16.31
C SER A 78 9.87 -4.55 15.61
N ILE A 79 9.39 -4.08 14.47
CA ILE A 79 8.40 -4.78 13.65
C ILE A 79 8.96 -5.08 12.26
N GLU A 80 8.38 -6.07 11.62
CA GLU A 80 8.63 -6.37 10.22
C GLU A 80 7.42 -5.91 9.42
N MET A 81 7.68 -5.09 8.39
CA MET A 81 6.66 -4.61 7.47
C MET A 81 6.64 -5.48 6.21
N TYR A 82 5.44 -5.69 5.70
CA TYR A 82 5.19 -6.40 4.45
C TYR A 82 4.49 -5.47 3.47
N ASP A 83 4.81 -5.55 2.20
CA ASP A 83 4.10 -4.79 1.17
C ASP A 83 2.62 -5.17 1.09
N THR A 84 2.29 -6.41 1.45
CA THR A 84 0.91 -6.90 1.56
C THR A 84 0.12 -6.27 2.70
N ASP A 85 0.77 -5.52 3.59
CA ASP A 85 0.08 -4.66 4.57
C ASP A 85 -0.66 -3.50 3.87
N PHE A 86 -0.33 -3.21 2.60
CA PHE A 86 -0.86 -2.09 1.84
C PHE A 86 -1.57 -2.56 0.56
N GLN A 87 -2.80 -3.01 0.73
CA GLN A 87 -3.65 -3.43 -0.38
C GLN A 87 -4.32 -2.21 -1.05
N LEU A 88 -4.21 -2.12 -2.37
CA LEU A 88 -4.97 -1.17 -3.16
C LEU A 88 -6.30 -1.78 -3.57
N ALA A 89 -7.39 -1.06 -3.37
CA ALA A 89 -8.71 -1.44 -3.87
C ALA A 89 -9.31 -0.31 -4.71
N TRP A 90 -10.07 -0.66 -5.72
CA TRP A 90 -10.78 0.31 -6.56
C TRP A 90 -12.18 -0.20 -6.94
N GLY A 91 -13.11 0.74 -7.06
CA GLY A 91 -14.50 0.41 -7.36
C GLY A 91 -15.25 -0.20 -6.18
N GLU A 92 -16.40 -0.80 -6.47
CA GLU A 92 -17.30 -1.41 -5.48
C GLU A 92 -17.26 -2.95 -5.50
N GLU A 93 -16.44 -3.53 -6.37
CA GLU A 93 -16.32 -4.97 -6.52
C GLU A 93 -15.22 -5.51 -5.60
N ASP A 94 -15.54 -6.57 -4.88
CA ASP A 94 -14.60 -7.21 -3.95
C ASP A 94 -13.34 -7.77 -4.64
N ASP A 95 -13.42 -8.03 -5.94
CA ASP A 95 -12.33 -8.58 -6.74
C ASP A 95 -11.38 -7.52 -7.32
N ALA A 96 -11.72 -6.22 -7.18
CA ALA A 96 -10.92 -5.12 -7.70
C ALA A 96 -9.90 -4.66 -6.68
N TYR A 97 -8.86 -5.46 -6.48
CA TYR A 97 -7.76 -5.11 -5.59
C TYR A 97 -6.42 -5.60 -6.14
N ALA A 98 -5.33 -5.02 -5.66
CA ALA A 98 -3.97 -5.47 -5.93
C ALA A 98 -3.08 -5.28 -4.70
N TYR A 99 -2.08 -6.15 -4.59
CA TYR A 99 -0.90 -5.93 -3.77
C TYR A 99 0.16 -5.19 -4.59
N PRO A 100 1.16 -4.58 -3.97
CA PRO A 100 2.29 -4.02 -4.70
C PRO A 100 2.97 -5.08 -5.59
N VAL A 101 3.55 -4.63 -6.71
CA VAL A 101 4.21 -5.52 -7.68
C VAL A 101 5.46 -6.23 -7.13
N THR A 102 5.88 -5.92 -5.92
CA THR A 102 6.87 -6.68 -5.15
C THR A 102 6.32 -7.97 -4.55
N THR A 103 5.04 -8.25 -4.74
CA THR A 103 4.40 -9.52 -4.42
C THR A 103 3.72 -10.09 -5.66
N ASP A 104 4.04 -11.31 -6.01
CA ASP A 104 3.36 -12.03 -7.10
C ASP A 104 1.92 -12.36 -6.69
N MET A 105 0.94 -11.93 -7.48
CA MET A 105 -0.48 -12.11 -7.17
C MET A 105 -0.97 -13.56 -7.28
N GLU A 106 -0.23 -14.42 -7.98
CA GLU A 106 -0.61 -15.82 -8.16
C GLU A 106 0.07 -16.74 -7.13
N THR A 107 1.35 -16.50 -6.86
CA THR A 107 2.15 -17.35 -5.97
C THR A 107 2.31 -16.78 -4.57
N PHE A 108 2.07 -15.48 -4.40
CA PHE A 108 2.33 -14.70 -3.19
C PHE A 108 3.82 -14.69 -2.77
N GLU A 109 4.70 -14.94 -3.72
CA GLU A 109 6.14 -14.84 -3.51
C GLU A 109 6.61 -13.39 -3.58
N GLU A 110 7.60 -13.06 -2.75
CA GLU A 110 8.26 -11.77 -2.78
C GLU A 110 9.12 -11.62 -4.03
N LEU A 111 8.99 -10.49 -4.71
CA LEU A 111 9.79 -10.11 -5.86
C LEU A 111 10.69 -8.92 -5.54
N ASP A 112 11.83 -8.84 -6.19
CA ASP A 112 12.76 -7.73 -6.01
C ASP A 112 12.17 -6.40 -6.49
N PRO A 113 12.42 -5.29 -5.78
CA PRO A 113 12.09 -3.96 -6.26
C PRO A 113 12.81 -3.64 -7.57
N VAL A 114 12.15 -2.94 -8.47
CA VAL A 114 12.76 -2.47 -9.73
C VAL A 114 13.32 -1.06 -9.62
N GLY A 115 12.82 -0.25 -8.70
CA GLY A 115 13.22 1.13 -8.48
C GLY A 115 13.99 1.35 -7.19
N GLU A 116 14.90 2.33 -7.19
CA GLU A 116 15.72 2.65 -6.01
C GLU A 116 14.88 3.19 -4.84
N ASN A 117 13.78 3.89 -5.13
CA ASN A 117 12.87 4.43 -4.13
C ASN A 117 11.70 3.50 -3.80
N GLN A 118 11.60 2.38 -4.47
CA GLN A 118 10.55 1.40 -4.24
C GLN A 118 10.81 0.65 -2.93
N LEU A 119 9.78 0.55 -2.09
CA LEU A 119 9.86 -0.26 -0.87
C LEU A 119 9.96 -1.74 -1.25
N PRO A 120 10.86 -2.50 -0.59
CA PRO A 120 10.91 -3.95 -0.77
C PRO A 120 9.64 -4.62 -0.22
N GLY A 121 9.43 -5.87 -0.61
CA GLY A 121 8.29 -6.65 -0.14
C GLY A 121 8.30 -6.89 1.37
N THR A 122 9.47 -6.90 1.98
CA THR A 122 9.67 -7.08 3.43
C THR A 122 10.80 -6.21 3.92
N TYR A 123 10.62 -5.51 5.03
CA TYR A 123 11.67 -4.70 5.65
C TYR A 123 11.42 -4.52 7.15
N PRO A 124 12.49 -4.47 7.96
CA PRO A 124 12.37 -4.20 9.38
C PRO A 124 12.21 -2.70 9.66
N LEU A 125 11.48 -2.37 10.73
CA LEU A 125 11.45 -1.05 11.33
C LEU A 125 11.77 -1.17 12.81
N ALA A 126 12.86 -0.53 13.24
CA ALA A 126 13.18 -0.41 14.66
C ALA A 126 12.16 0.49 15.38
N VAL A 127 12.17 0.46 16.70
CA VAL A 127 11.29 1.31 17.51
C VAL A 127 11.46 2.78 17.11
N ASN A 128 10.36 3.47 16.81
CA ASN A 128 10.32 4.87 16.34
C ASN A 128 10.99 5.13 14.98
N GLU A 129 11.46 4.11 14.29
CA GLU A 129 12.01 4.27 12.95
C GLU A 129 10.92 4.65 11.97
N GLU A 130 11.24 5.59 11.08
CA GLU A 130 10.40 6.03 9.97
C GLU A 130 11.08 5.69 8.64
N ARG A 131 10.31 5.19 7.70
CA ARG A 131 10.79 4.89 6.35
C ARG A 131 9.82 5.40 5.32
N SER A 132 10.34 6.05 4.29
CA SER A 132 9.57 6.51 3.14
C SER A 132 10.02 5.76 1.88
N GLY A 133 9.10 5.56 0.97
CA GLY A 133 9.37 4.94 -0.32
C GLY A 133 8.12 4.89 -1.17
N GLU A 134 8.21 4.15 -2.27
CA GLU A 134 7.13 4.02 -3.23
C GLU A 134 6.58 2.60 -3.25
N LEU A 135 5.27 2.49 -3.33
CA LEU A 135 4.54 1.26 -3.61
C LEU A 135 3.99 1.36 -5.03
N VAL A 136 4.18 0.33 -5.81
CA VAL A 136 3.75 0.26 -7.21
C VAL A 136 2.71 -0.83 -7.37
N TYR A 137 1.58 -0.49 -7.95
CA TYR A 137 0.45 -1.40 -8.18
C TYR A 137 0.13 -1.45 -9.67
N GLU A 138 -0.22 -2.63 -10.16
CA GLU A 138 -0.76 -2.80 -11.49
C GLU A 138 -2.30 -2.89 -11.43
N VAL A 139 -2.97 -2.03 -12.16
CA VAL A 139 -4.43 -1.89 -12.15
C VAL A 139 -5.04 -1.83 -13.54
#